data_29e04a332ecd2274b04906dd94a267ae
#
_entry.id   29e04a332ecd2274b04906dd94a267ae
#
_cell.length_a   1.000
_cell.length_b   1.000
_cell.length_c   1.000
_cell.angle_alpha   90.00
_cell.angle_beta   90.00
_cell.angle_gamma   90.00
#
_symmetry.space_group_name_H-M   'P 1'
#
loop_
_entity.id
_entity.type
_entity.pdbx_description
1 polymer ?
#
loop_
_entity_poly.entity_id
_entity_poly.type
_entity_poly.pdbx_seq_one_letter_code
_entity_poly.pdbx_strand_id
1 'polypeptide(L)'
;MILFIYPFGRRIRAVAPRAHTLAEVMYARHGRSSQLMLAGSNVLGSVISLTSNFIAGGALISLLSPLSFGAGILIVAAGVLLYTLWSGFRASVLTDFAQVMAMLGATVIIIPAVFFAAGGPDMFQAGVEAGHVTAQQQSFF
;
A
#
# COMPACT_ATOMS: atom_id res chain seq x y z
N MET A 1 -10.82 -5.83 -1.07
CA MET A 1 -10.50 -5.10 -2.32
C MET A 1 -10.19 -6.04 -3.49
N ILE A 2 -9.39 -7.08 -3.35
CA ILE A 2 -9.00 -8.02 -4.43
C ILE A 2 -10.21 -8.76 -5.03
N LEU A 3 -11.20 -9.16 -4.23
CA LEU A 3 -12.42 -9.85 -4.70
C LEU A 3 -13.25 -9.02 -5.70
N PHE A 4 -13.21 -7.68 -5.60
CA PHE A 4 -13.91 -6.80 -6.54
C PHE A 4 -13.09 -6.50 -7.80
N ILE A 5 -11.76 -6.61 -7.74
CA ILE A 5 -10.88 -6.35 -8.90
C ILE A 5 -11.06 -7.41 -9.98
N TYR A 6 -11.27 -8.68 -9.60
CA TYR A 6 -11.40 -9.78 -10.56
C TYR A 6 -12.62 -9.63 -11.51
N PRO A 7 -13.86 -9.47 -11.02
CA PRO A 7 -15.01 -9.27 -11.91
C PRO A 7 -14.92 -7.95 -12.69
N PHE A 8 -14.32 -6.91 -12.10
CA PHE A 8 -14.10 -5.63 -12.76
C PHE A 8 -13.08 -5.75 -13.89
N GLY A 9 -11.98 -6.44 -13.67
CA GLY A 9 -10.94 -6.70 -14.68
C GLY A 9 -11.48 -7.53 -15.85
N ARG A 10 -12.34 -8.51 -15.61
CA ARG A 10 -13.02 -9.26 -16.68
C ARG A 10 -13.91 -8.37 -17.53
N ARG A 11 -14.69 -7.48 -16.93
CA ARG A 11 -15.56 -6.52 -17.65
C ARG A 11 -14.73 -5.53 -18.46
N ILE A 12 -13.64 -5.01 -17.91
CA ILE A 12 -12.73 -4.12 -18.63
C ILE A 12 -12.16 -4.82 -19.87
N ARG A 13 -11.68 -6.05 -19.75
CA ARG A 13 -11.17 -6.82 -20.89
C ARG A 13 -12.23 -7.12 -21.95
N ALA A 14 -13.50 -7.31 -21.56
CA ALA A 14 -14.58 -7.51 -22.48
C ALA A 14 -14.90 -6.24 -23.29
N VAL A 15 -14.80 -5.05 -22.65
CA VAL A 15 -15.11 -3.76 -23.28
C VAL A 15 -13.94 -3.22 -24.11
N ALA A 16 -12.70 -3.46 -23.69
CA ALA A 16 -11.49 -2.97 -24.34
C ALA A 16 -10.39 -4.05 -24.42
N PRO A 17 -10.55 -5.08 -25.28
CA PRO A 17 -9.64 -6.22 -25.33
C PRO A 17 -8.21 -5.89 -25.76
N ARG A 18 -8.02 -4.74 -26.42
CA ARG A 18 -6.70 -4.24 -26.88
C ARG A 18 -6.07 -3.21 -25.93
N ALA A 19 -6.75 -2.80 -24.87
CA ALA A 19 -6.20 -1.85 -23.93
C ALA A 19 -5.23 -2.54 -22.97
N HIS A 20 -4.02 -2.02 -22.87
CA HIS A 20 -2.97 -2.49 -21.97
C HIS A 20 -2.98 -1.77 -20.63
N THR A 21 -3.55 -0.56 -20.58
CA THR A 21 -3.61 0.27 -19.38
C THR A 21 -5.03 0.76 -19.11
N LEU A 22 -5.32 1.05 -17.84
CA LEU A 22 -6.60 1.65 -17.45
C LEU A 22 -6.82 3.02 -18.12
N ALA A 23 -5.74 3.75 -18.39
CA ALA A 23 -5.79 5.03 -19.09
C ALA A 23 -6.27 4.89 -20.55
N GLU A 24 -5.89 3.80 -21.23
CA GLU A 24 -6.39 3.48 -22.58
C GLU A 24 -7.89 3.13 -22.58
N VAL A 25 -8.35 2.42 -21.56
CA VAL A 25 -9.78 2.14 -21.37
C VAL A 25 -10.56 3.43 -21.20
N MET A 26 -10.03 4.38 -20.41
CA MET A 26 -10.63 5.70 -20.23
C MET A 26 -10.63 6.52 -21.53
N TYR A 27 -9.57 6.40 -22.33
CA TYR A 27 -9.54 7.03 -23.63
C TYR A 27 -10.67 6.53 -24.55
N ALA A 28 -10.82 5.21 -24.65
CA ALA A 28 -11.83 4.58 -25.49
C ALA A 28 -13.28 4.96 -25.10
N ARG A 29 -13.52 5.28 -23.82
CA ARG A 29 -14.85 5.55 -23.30
C ARG A 29 -15.17 7.04 -23.09
N HIS A 30 -14.17 7.84 -22.72
CA HIS A 30 -14.34 9.23 -22.27
C HIS A 30 -13.45 10.24 -23.00
N GLY A 31 -12.61 9.76 -23.94
CA GLY A 31 -11.74 10.61 -24.75
C GLY A 31 -10.41 10.99 -24.10
N ARG A 32 -9.64 11.80 -24.82
CA ARG A 32 -8.24 12.09 -24.51
C ARG A 32 -8.04 12.87 -23.20
N SER A 33 -8.95 13.77 -22.87
CA SER A 33 -8.87 14.57 -21.65
C SER A 33 -8.93 13.67 -20.38
N SER A 34 -9.84 12.71 -20.35
CA SER A 34 -9.98 11.76 -19.24
C SER A 34 -8.79 10.82 -19.14
N GLN A 35 -8.21 10.41 -20.27
CA GLN A 35 -6.97 9.64 -20.31
C GLN A 35 -5.82 10.41 -19.66
N LEU A 36 -5.62 11.67 -20.05
CA LEU A 36 -4.52 12.50 -19.54
C LEU A 36 -4.68 12.80 -18.05
N MET A 37 -5.90 13.08 -17.60
CA MET A 37 -6.18 13.27 -16.17
C MET A 37 -5.85 12.00 -15.35
N LEU A 38 -6.28 10.84 -15.82
CA LEU A 38 -5.99 9.58 -15.13
C LEU A 38 -4.50 9.24 -15.15
N ALA A 39 -3.84 9.42 -16.28
CA ALA A 39 -2.40 9.20 -16.40
C ALA A 39 -1.61 10.15 -15.49
N GLY A 40 -1.95 11.44 -15.48
CA GLY A 40 -1.36 12.43 -14.58
C GLY A 40 -1.56 12.11 -13.10
N SER A 41 -2.77 11.75 -12.70
CA SER A 41 -3.07 11.28 -11.33
C SER A 41 -2.22 10.06 -10.93
N ASN A 42 -2.08 9.09 -11.84
CA ASN A 42 -1.28 7.90 -11.57
C ASN A 42 0.21 8.24 -11.40
N VAL A 43 0.75 9.13 -12.24
CA VAL A 43 2.15 9.59 -12.12
C VAL A 43 2.36 10.30 -10.79
N LEU A 44 1.49 11.25 -10.44
CA LEU A 44 1.57 11.97 -9.15
C LEU A 44 1.46 10.99 -7.97
N GLY A 45 0.49 10.08 -8.00
CA GLY A 45 0.33 9.06 -6.97
C GLY A 45 1.56 8.17 -6.83
N SER A 46 2.18 7.79 -7.94
CA SER A 46 3.42 6.98 -7.94
C SER A 46 4.60 7.73 -7.33
N VAL A 47 4.76 9.03 -7.65
CA VAL A 47 5.83 9.87 -7.07
C VAL A 47 5.64 10.02 -5.57
N ILE A 48 4.42 10.30 -5.10
CA ILE A 48 4.11 10.42 -3.67
C ILE A 48 4.38 9.09 -2.95
N SER A 49 3.92 7.99 -3.52
CA SER A 49 4.13 6.65 -2.96
C SER A 49 5.62 6.31 -2.87
N LEU A 50 6.39 6.57 -3.93
CA LEU A 50 7.83 6.34 -3.96
C LEU A 50 8.56 7.16 -2.90
N THR A 51 8.21 8.44 -2.77
CA THR A 51 8.77 9.33 -1.74
C THR A 51 8.47 8.80 -0.34
N SER A 52 7.24 8.39 -0.07
CA SER A 52 6.86 7.82 1.23
C SER A 52 7.63 6.54 1.55
N ASN A 53 7.83 5.67 0.56
CA ASN A 53 8.64 4.45 0.73
C ASN A 53 10.11 4.75 1.03
N PHE A 54 10.71 5.74 0.37
CA PHE A 54 12.09 6.15 0.66
C PHE A 54 12.24 6.77 2.05
N ILE A 55 11.27 7.58 2.48
CA ILE A 55 11.25 8.15 3.84
C ILE A 55 11.14 7.01 4.87
N ALA A 56 10.21 6.08 4.70
CA ALA A 56 10.03 4.96 5.60
C ALA A 56 11.28 4.04 5.66
N GLY A 57 11.85 3.72 4.50
CA GLY A 57 13.07 2.92 4.42
C GLY A 57 14.29 3.62 5.02
N GLY A 58 14.45 4.92 4.77
CA GLY A 58 15.51 5.75 5.35
C GLY A 58 15.39 5.84 6.87
N ALA A 59 14.17 6.03 7.38
CA ALA A 59 13.89 6.05 8.82
C ALA A 59 14.21 4.69 9.47
N LEU A 60 13.83 3.60 8.84
CA LEU A 60 14.12 2.26 9.34
C LEU A 60 15.64 2.00 9.43
N ILE A 61 16.40 2.37 8.38
CA ILE A 61 17.87 2.22 8.39
C ILE A 61 18.50 3.09 9.48
N SER A 62 18.09 4.34 9.64
CA SER A 62 18.63 5.23 10.67
C SER A 62 18.26 4.79 12.08
N LEU A 63 17.16 4.07 12.27
CA LEU A 63 16.76 3.51 13.56
C LEU A 63 17.57 2.27 13.94
N LEU A 64 17.91 1.43 12.95
CA LEU A 64 18.60 0.15 13.16
C LEU A 64 20.13 0.25 13.01
N SER A 65 20.67 1.38 12.54
CA SER A 65 22.10 1.58 12.29
C SER A 65 22.55 2.98 12.69
N PRO A 66 23.85 3.22 12.96
CA PRO A 66 24.38 4.55 13.28
C PRO A 66 24.44 5.49 12.07
N LEU A 67 23.75 5.18 10.97
CA LEU A 67 23.76 5.98 9.76
C LEU A 67 22.77 7.14 9.86
N SER A 68 23.12 8.24 9.18
CA SER A 68 22.19 9.38 9.07
C SER A 68 20.98 9.02 8.21
N PHE A 69 19.85 9.68 8.46
CA PHE A 69 18.61 9.50 7.69
C PHE A 69 18.83 9.67 6.19
N GLY A 70 19.61 10.68 5.78
CA GLY A 70 19.94 10.90 4.36
C GLY A 70 20.74 9.75 3.73
N ALA A 71 21.71 9.19 4.46
CA ALA A 71 22.43 8.00 4.02
C ALA A 71 21.50 6.79 3.88
N GLY A 72 20.57 6.61 4.81
CA GLY A 72 19.53 5.57 4.74
C GLY A 72 18.69 5.67 3.47
N ILE A 73 18.21 6.87 3.13
CA ILE A 73 17.46 7.10 1.88
C ILE A 73 18.30 6.75 0.65
N LEU A 74 19.55 7.17 0.61
CA LEU A 74 20.45 6.89 -0.52
C LEU A 74 20.70 5.39 -0.69
N ILE A 75 20.87 4.65 0.39
CA ILE A 75 21.07 3.19 0.36
C ILE A 75 19.81 2.51 -0.20
N VAL A 76 18.63 2.89 0.28
CA VAL A 76 17.36 2.33 -0.22
C VAL A 76 17.18 2.66 -1.69
N ALA A 77 17.40 3.91 -2.09
CA ALA A 77 17.25 4.35 -3.48
C ALA A 77 18.23 3.61 -4.41
N ALA A 78 19.50 3.49 -4.02
CA ALA A 78 20.50 2.75 -4.78
C ALA A 78 20.15 1.27 -4.90
N GLY A 79 19.72 0.63 -3.82
CA GLY A 79 19.28 -0.76 -3.81
C GLY A 79 18.09 -0.99 -4.77
N VAL A 80 17.07 -0.14 -4.69
CA VAL A 80 15.90 -0.19 -5.58
C VAL A 80 16.29 -0.01 -7.04
N LEU A 81 17.13 0.98 -7.35
CA LEU A 81 17.62 1.21 -8.71
C LEU A 81 18.41 0.02 -9.24
N LEU A 82 19.36 -0.50 -8.46
CA LEU A 82 20.19 -1.62 -8.87
C LEU A 82 19.35 -2.87 -9.18
N TYR A 83 18.45 -3.26 -8.29
CA TYR A 83 17.66 -4.46 -8.55
C TYR A 83 16.66 -4.25 -9.70
N THR A 84 16.10 -3.04 -9.85
CA THR A 84 15.16 -2.73 -10.95
C THR A 84 15.86 -2.76 -12.31
N LEU A 85 17.06 -2.19 -12.40
CA LEU A 85 17.86 -2.21 -13.63
C LEU A 85 18.32 -3.62 -14.01
N TRP A 86 18.67 -4.45 -13.00
CA TRP A 86 19.16 -5.80 -13.24
C TRP A 86 18.06 -6.79 -13.59
N SER A 87 16.96 -6.77 -12.87
CA SER A 87 15.94 -7.81 -12.93
C SER A 87 14.68 -7.42 -13.70
N GLY A 88 14.50 -6.14 -14.00
CA GLY A 88 13.37 -5.63 -14.76
C GLY A 88 12.00 -5.90 -14.12
N PHE A 89 10.95 -5.90 -14.95
CA PHE A 89 9.56 -6.02 -14.51
C PHE A 89 9.24 -7.32 -13.72
N ARG A 90 9.87 -8.43 -14.05
CA ARG A 90 9.62 -9.72 -13.37
C ARG A 90 10.01 -9.72 -11.90
N ALA A 91 11.14 -9.10 -11.58
CA ALA A 91 11.56 -8.99 -10.18
C ALA A 91 10.66 -8.08 -9.38
N SER A 92 10.21 -6.96 -9.98
CA SER A 92 9.25 -6.04 -9.34
C SER A 92 7.97 -6.77 -8.93
N VAL A 93 7.37 -7.54 -9.85
CA VAL A 93 6.16 -8.32 -9.57
C VAL A 93 6.38 -9.38 -8.49
N LEU A 94 7.52 -10.08 -8.52
CA LEU A 94 7.83 -11.09 -7.51
C LEU A 94 8.05 -10.47 -6.13
N THR A 95 8.73 -9.32 -6.08
CA THR A 95 8.95 -8.57 -4.83
C THR A 95 7.62 -8.05 -4.26
N ASP A 96 6.75 -7.50 -5.10
CA ASP A 96 5.43 -7.03 -4.69
C ASP A 96 4.58 -8.19 -4.14
N PHE A 97 4.62 -9.35 -4.77
CA PHE A 97 3.94 -10.55 -4.29
C PHE A 97 4.48 -11.00 -2.92
N ALA A 98 5.81 -11.08 -2.77
CA ALA A 98 6.44 -11.44 -1.50
C ALA A 98 6.09 -10.43 -0.40
N GLN A 99 6.06 -9.13 -0.72
CA GLN A 99 5.70 -8.06 0.20
C GLN A 99 4.24 -8.17 0.66
N VAL A 100 3.30 -8.44 -0.27
CA VAL A 100 1.89 -8.67 0.09
C VAL A 100 1.74 -9.89 1.00
N MET A 101 2.45 -10.99 0.73
CA MET A 101 2.43 -12.18 1.59
C MET A 101 3.00 -11.89 2.98
N ALA A 102 4.11 -11.16 3.06
CA ALA A 102 4.70 -10.75 4.32
C ALA A 102 3.76 -9.82 5.13
N MET A 103 3.13 -8.85 4.46
CA MET A 103 2.15 -7.96 5.11
C MET A 103 0.93 -8.72 5.64
N LEU A 104 0.38 -9.64 4.86
CA LEU A 104 -0.74 -10.47 5.31
C LEU A 104 -0.34 -11.33 6.51
N GLY A 105 0.82 -11.98 6.46
CA GLY A 105 1.34 -12.78 7.57
C GLY A 105 1.57 -11.93 8.84
N ALA A 106 2.21 -10.78 8.69
CA ALA A 106 2.41 -9.84 9.79
C ALA A 106 1.08 -9.34 10.38
N THR A 107 0.10 -9.01 9.54
CA THR A 107 -1.23 -8.54 9.97
C THR A 107 -1.95 -9.61 10.80
N VAL A 108 -1.92 -10.86 10.35
CA VAL A 108 -2.57 -11.99 11.06
C VAL A 108 -1.93 -12.25 12.43
N ILE A 109 -0.64 -11.95 12.59
CA ILE A 109 0.07 -12.14 13.86
C ILE A 109 -0.05 -10.89 14.75
N ILE A 110 0.22 -9.70 14.19
CA ILE A 110 0.33 -8.47 14.96
C ILE A 110 -1.03 -7.99 15.47
N ILE A 111 -2.10 -8.07 14.67
CA ILE A 111 -3.41 -7.59 15.12
C ILE A 111 -3.90 -8.36 16.35
N PRO A 112 -3.94 -9.71 16.38
CA PRO A 112 -4.30 -10.43 17.59
C PRO A 112 -3.34 -10.19 18.74
N ALA A 113 -2.03 -10.14 18.47
CA ALA A 113 -1.04 -9.90 19.51
C ALA A 113 -1.23 -8.53 20.19
N VAL A 114 -1.43 -7.48 19.41
CA VAL A 114 -1.72 -6.12 19.95
C VAL A 114 -3.07 -6.10 20.65
N PHE A 115 -4.09 -6.75 20.11
CA PHE A 115 -5.41 -6.82 20.75
C PHE A 115 -5.35 -7.46 22.14
N PHE A 116 -4.69 -8.61 22.26
CA PHE A 116 -4.54 -9.28 23.56
C PHE A 116 -3.59 -8.52 24.50
N ALA A 117 -2.52 -7.92 24.00
CA ALA A 117 -1.62 -7.10 24.81
C ALA A 117 -2.28 -5.82 25.33
N ALA A 118 -3.26 -5.28 24.61
CA ALA A 118 -4.05 -4.12 25.01
C ALA A 118 -5.20 -4.44 26.00
N GLY A 119 -5.31 -5.70 26.46
CA GLY A 119 -6.36 -6.15 27.38
C GLY A 119 -7.51 -6.90 26.72
N GLY A 120 -7.41 -7.21 25.43
CA GLY A 120 -8.43 -7.97 24.71
C GLY A 120 -9.80 -7.27 24.72
N PRO A 121 -10.89 -7.99 25.02
CA PRO A 121 -12.24 -7.42 25.08
C PRO A 121 -12.39 -6.32 26.15
N ASP A 122 -11.61 -6.41 27.24
CA ASP A 122 -11.71 -5.49 28.37
C ASP A 122 -11.16 -4.08 28.04
N MET A 123 -10.41 -3.93 26.96
CA MET A 123 -9.89 -2.62 26.52
C MET A 123 -11.01 -1.61 26.22
N PHE A 124 -12.18 -2.09 25.76
CA PHE A 124 -13.33 -1.24 25.50
C PHE A 124 -13.93 -0.69 26.79
N GLN A 125 -14.01 -1.49 27.84
CA GLN A 125 -14.48 -1.06 29.16
C GLN A 125 -13.51 -0.07 29.79
N ALA A 126 -12.22 -0.34 29.71
CA ALA A 126 -11.17 0.59 30.16
C ALA A 126 -11.21 1.93 29.37
N GLY A 127 -11.53 1.90 28.09
CA GLY A 127 -11.71 3.09 27.26
C GLY A 127 -12.94 3.92 27.64
N VAL A 128 -14.01 3.28 28.09
CA VAL A 128 -15.22 3.95 28.62
C VAL A 128 -14.94 4.58 29.98
N GLU A 129 -14.28 3.86 30.89
CA GLU A 129 -13.89 4.36 32.20
C GLU A 129 -12.91 5.53 32.10
N ALA A 130 -12.01 5.51 31.10
CA ALA A 130 -11.09 6.62 30.81
C ALA A 130 -11.75 7.80 30.08
N GLY A 131 -13.05 7.73 29.75
CA GLY A 131 -13.80 8.78 29.06
C GLY A 131 -13.45 8.97 27.57
N HIS A 132 -12.70 8.04 26.97
CA HIS A 132 -12.33 8.09 25.55
C HIS A 132 -13.39 7.51 24.62
N VAL A 133 -14.30 6.66 25.15
CA VAL A 133 -15.38 6.02 24.41
C VAL A 133 -16.68 6.20 25.17
N THR A 134 -17.73 6.67 24.51
CA THR A 134 -19.07 6.80 25.14
C THR A 134 -19.77 5.45 25.15
N ALA A 135 -20.54 5.18 26.22
CA ALA A 135 -21.31 3.95 26.37
C ALA A 135 -22.28 3.67 25.19
N GLN A 136 -22.73 4.73 24.51
CA GLN A 136 -23.52 4.63 23.28
C GLN A 136 -22.74 4.05 22.09
N GLN A 137 -21.42 4.19 22.04
CA GLN A 137 -20.58 3.64 20.96
C GLN A 137 -20.31 2.15 21.15
N GLN A 138 -20.49 1.62 22.36
CA GLN A 138 -20.41 0.17 22.63
C GLN A 138 -21.57 -0.63 22.03
N SER A 139 -22.73 0.00 21.81
CA SER A 139 -23.90 -0.71 21.28
C SER A 139 -23.79 -1.08 19.79
N PHE A 140 -22.70 -0.73 19.13
CA PHE A 140 -22.43 -1.08 17.73
C PHE A 140 -21.50 -2.29 17.57
N PHE A 141 -21.00 -2.86 18.66
CA PHE A 141 -20.18 -4.06 18.69
C PHE A 141 -20.81 -5.13 19.58
#